data_f4aeac1af91eee8a8e5d587c3dbe61ec
#
_entry.id   f4aeac1af91eee8a8e5d587c3dbe61ec
#
_cell.length_a   1.000
_cell.length_b   1.000
_cell.length_c   1.000
_cell.angle_alpha   90.00
_cell.angle_beta   90.00
_cell.angle_gamma   90.00
#
_symmetry.space_group_name_H-M   'P 1'
#
loop_
_entity.id
_entity.type
_entity.pdbx_description
1 polymer ?
#
loop_
_entity_poly.entity_id
_entity_poly.type
_entity_poly.pdbx_seq_one_letter_code
_entity_poly.pdbx_strand_id
1 'polypeptide(L)'
;MAKYRPAHLPRGRGQKWSTFIRNHIDQTWAADWFTIVTLRFQVLYAFVILDLGRREVVRLGVTPTPSAQYAAQSFVEAVYDREDHAPRFLIHDRDSIYGADFRRRVKGFGTRCLVTPPRAPQANAFCERVIGTLRRDCLDNVLVLDDLHAERILREYIRYYHGRPHRGLRMQPPDGARWLPPVRPVPAKGVCSRSVLGGLHHAYGIAA
;
A
#
# COMPACT_ATOMS: atom_id res chain seq x y z
N MET A 1 34.44 47.27 4.38
CA MET A 1 34.26 45.81 4.69
C MET A 1 33.33 45.22 3.68
N ALA A 2 33.86 44.46 2.70
CA ALA A 2 33.07 43.79 1.67
C ALA A 2 32.31 42.62 2.28
N LYS A 3 30.98 42.60 2.19
CA LYS A 3 30.12 41.49 2.62
C LYS A 3 30.38 40.28 1.69
N TYR A 4 31.02 39.23 2.21
CA TYR A 4 31.15 37.93 1.55
C TYR A 4 29.77 37.41 1.22
N ARG A 5 29.40 37.34 -0.06
CA ARG A 5 28.26 36.64 -0.58
C ARG A 5 28.72 35.23 -0.96
N PRO A 6 28.29 34.18 -0.29
CA PRO A 6 28.66 32.84 -0.75
C PRO A 6 28.12 32.63 -2.16
N ALA A 7 28.99 32.20 -3.06
CA ALA A 7 28.61 31.81 -4.41
C ALA A 7 27.47 30.79 -4.35
N HIS A 8 26.39 31.03 -5.07
CA HIS A 8 25.32 30.05 -5.24
C HIS A 8 25.94 28.78 -5.81
N LEU A 9 26.13 27.78 -4.96
CA LEU A 9 26.41 26.44 -5.42
C LEU A 9 25.33 26.07 -6.45
N PRO A 10 25.69 25.63 -7.65
CA PRO A 10 24.70 25.18 -8.62
C PRO A 10 23.87 24.12 -7.91
N ARG A 11 22.54 24.33 -7.86
CA ARG A 11 21.60 23.32 -7.41
C ARG A 11 21.85 22.11 -8.31
N GLY A 12 22.63 21.17 -7.81
CA GLY A 12 22.87 19.91 -8.51
C GLY A 12 21.49 19.39 -8.91
N ARG A 13 21.30 19.13 -10.19
CA ARG A 13 20.10 18.47 -10.70
C ARG A 13 20.09 17.06 -10.11
N GLY A 14 19.61 16.94 -8.86
CA GLY A 14 19.35 15.65 -8.26
C GLY A 14 18.48 14.81 -9.20
N GLN A 15 18.65 13.53 -9.19
CA GLN A 15 17.85 12.60 -9.97
C GLN A 15 16.35 12.94 -9.80
N LYS A 16 15.61 13.05 -10.91
CA LYS A 16 14.15 13.26 -10.84
C LYS A 16 13.50 12.12 -10.05
N TRP A 17 12.53 12.44 -9.23
CA TRP A 17 11.80 11.45 -8.43
C TRP A 17 11.26 10.28 -9.27
N SER A 18 10.69 10.57 -10.42
CA SER A 18 10.18 9.56 -11.34
C SER A 18 11.28 8.62 -11.87
N THR A 19 12.48 9.14 -12.09
CA THR A 19 13.65 8.33 -12.50
C THR A 19 14.12 7.45 -11.33
N PHE A 20 14.15 8.01 -10.12
CA PHE A 20 14.49 7.24 -8.92
C PHE A 20 13.53 6.07 -8.73
N ILE A 21 12.20 6.33 -8.73
CA ILE A 21 11.20 5.27 -8.59
C ILE A 21 11.36 4.20 -9.67
N ARG A 22 11.49 4.59 -10.94
CA ARG A 22 11.65 3.62 -12.02
C ARG A 22 12.87 2.70 -11.82
N ASN A 23 13.97 3.24 -11.31
CA ASN A 23 15.20 2.49 -11.12
C ASN A 23 15.20 1.60 -9.85
N HIS A 24 14.32 1.86 -8.89
CA HIS A 24 14.32 1.19 -7.59
C HIS A 24 12.95 0.62 -7.19
N ILE A 25 12.00 0.55 -8.12
CA ILE A 25 10.61 0.20 -7.85
C ILE A 25 10.48 -1.17 -7.15
N ASP A 26 11.26 -2.15 -7.58
CA ASP A 26 11.22 -3.53 -7.05
C ASP A 26 11.83 -3.67 -5.64
N GLN A 27 12.51 -2.63 -5.17
CA GLN A 27 13.14 -2.58 -3.85
C GLN A 27 12.49 -1.52 -2.95
N THR A 28 11.34 -0.99 -3.36
CA THR A 28 10.70 0.14 -2.71
C THR A 28 9.30 -0.22 -2.25
N TRP A 29 9.06 -0.02 -0.97
CA TRP A 29 7.72 0.00 -0.41
C TRP A 29 7.27 1.44 -0.19
N ALA A 30 5.96 1.65 -0.12
CA ALA A 30 5.37 2.92 0.25
C ALA A 30 4.35 2.70 1.36
N ALA A 31 4.27 3.64 2.29
CA ALA A 31 3.33 3.60 3.40
C ALA A 31 2.51 4.88 3.45
N ASP A 32 1.27 4.74 3.86
CA ASP A 32 0.35 5.87 4.00
C ASP A 32 -0.78 5.56 4.99
N TRP A 33 -1.40 6.63 5.52
CA TRP A 33 -2.57 6.58 6.37
C TRP A 33 -3.80 7.10 5.65
N PHE A 34 -4.94 6.52 5.94
CA PHE A 34 -6.22 7.09 5.53
C PHE A 34 -7.29 6.86 6.60
N THR A 35 -8.34 7.67 6.57
CA THR A 35 -9.42 7.61 7.55
C THR A 35 -10.61 6.82 7.03
N ILE A 36 -11.31 6.17 7.93
CA ILE A 36 -12.59 5.48 7.72
C ILE A 36 -13.58 6.04 8.74
N VAL A 37 -14.77 6.40 8.30
CA VAL A 37 -15.84 6.85 9.20
C VAL A 37 -16.81 5.69 9.42
N THR A 38 -17.08 5.37 10.69
CA THR A 38 -18.04 4.32 11.06
C THR A 38 -19.48 4.81 11.00
N LEU A 39 -20.44 3.89 11.03
CA LEU A 39 -21.87 4.19 11.13
C LEU A 39 -22.20 5.06 12.36
N ARG A 40 -21.40 4.98 13.42
CA ARG A 40 -21.52 5.79 14.63
C ARG A 40 -20.73 7.09 14.59
N PHE A 41 -20.26 7.51 13.38
CA PHE A 41 -19.44 8.72 13.17
C PHE A 41 -18.09 8.71 13.91
N GLN A 42 -17.60 7.55 14.31
CA GLN A 42 -16.25 7.41 14.85
C GLN A 42 -15.26 7.40 13.70
N VAL A 43 -14.12 8.07 13.88
CA VAL A 43 -13.03 8.07 12.91
C VAL A 43 -12.04 6.96 13.27
N LEU A 44 -11.84 6.04 12.34
CA LEU A 44 -10.78 5.03 12.38
C LEU A 44 -9.68 5.42 11.42
N TYR A 45 -8.48 4.95 11.69
CA TYR A 45 -7.30 5.17 10.84
C TYR A 45 -6.84 3.83 10.30
N ALA A 46 -6.70 3.77 8.99
CA ALA A 46 -6.14 2.60 8.32
C ALA A 46 -4.71 2.92 7.84
N PHE A 47 -3.78 2.04 8.19
CA PHE A 47 -2.40 2.10 7.75
C PHE A 47 -2.18 1.07 6.65
N VAL A 48 -1.62 1.50 5.53
CA VAL A 48 -1.33 0.62 4.40
C VAL A 48 0.14 0.67 4.04
N ILE A 49 0.73 -0.50 3.77
CA ILE A 49 2.07 -0.64 3.20
C ILE A 49 1.93 -1.36 1.87
N LEU A 50 2.46 -0.77 0.81
CA LEU A 50 2.42 -1.25 -0.57
C LEU A 50 3.82 -1.57 -1.08
N ASP A 51 4.02 -2.76 -1.62
CA ASP A 51 5.16 -3.10 -2.46
C ASP A 51 4.94 -2.48 -3.86
N LEU A 52 5.82 -1.57 -4.26
CA LEU A 52 5.63 -0.81 -5.50
C LEU A 52 5.91 -1.65 -6.75
N GLY A 53 6.87 -2.57 -6.69
CA GLY A 53 7.20 -3.45 -7.80
C GLY A 53 6.08 -4.43 -8.09
N ARG A 54 5.60 -5.10 -7.06
CA ARG A 54 4.57 -6.13 -7.15
C ARG A 54 3.14 -5.57 -7.13
N ARG A 55 2.96 -4.28 -6.80
CA ARG A 55 1.64 -3.66 -6.57
C ARG A 55 0.81 -4.36 -5.49
N GLU A 56 1.46 -4.99 -4.57
CA GLU A 56 0.88 -5.79 -3.53
C GLU A 56 0.76 -5.00 -2.23
N VAL A 57 -0.42 -5.04 -1.61
CA VAL A 57 -0.60 -4.52 -0.25
C VAL A 57 0.02 -5.55 0.70
N VAL A 58 1.22 -5.25 1.20
CA VAL A 58 1.95 -6.17 2.09
C VAL A 58 1.44 -6.12 3.52
N ARG A 59 0.87 -4.99 3.92
CA ARG A 59 0.22 -4.83 5.23
C ARG A 59 -0.91 -3.84 5.14
N LEU A 60 -2.01 -4.15 5.81
CA LEU A 60 -3.07 -3.21 6.12
C LEU A 60 -3.55 -3.50 7.54
N GLY A 61 -3.73 -2.46 8.32
CA GLY A 61 -4.30 -2.57 9.67
C GLY A 61 -5.14 -1.34 9.99
N VAL A 62 -6.08 -1.50 10.90
CA VAL A 62 -7.01 -0.45 11.33
C VAL A 62 -6.83 -0.19 12.82
N THR A 63 -6.87 1.06 13.23
CA THR A 63 -6.77 1.46 14.65
C THR A 63 -7.58 2.74 14.91
N PRO A 64 -8.21 2.87 16.07
CA PRO A 64 -8.80 4.15 16.48
C PRO A 64 -7.76 5.20 16.85
N THR A 65 -6.50 4.77 17.14
CA THR A 65 -5.44 5.66 17.63
C THR A 65 -4.17 5.50 16.79
N PRO A 66 -3.97 6.36 15.77
CA PRO A 66 -2.77 6.29 14.96
C PRO A 66 -1.55 6.71 15.78
N SER A 67 -0.45 5.96 15.67
CA SER A 67 0.79 6.24 16.39
C SER A 67 2.02 5.79 15.63
N ALA A 68 3.17 6.40 15.95
CA ALA A 68 4.48 5.98 15.44
C ALA A 68 4.79 4.53 15.79
N GLN A 69 4.38 4.09 16.99
CA GLN A 69 4.58 2.73 17.43
C GLN A 69 3.77 1.74 16.60
N TYR A 70 2.49 2.04 16.31
CA TYR A 70 1.63 1.21 15.47
C TYR A 70 2.20 1.09 14.05
N ALA A 71 2.59 2.22 13.44
CA ALA A 71 3.18 2.22 12.11
C ALA A 71 4.49 1.41 12.06
N ALA A 72 5.35 1.58 13.06
CA ALA A 72 6.61 0.85 13.15
C ALA A 72 6.39 -0.66 13.37
N GLN A 73 5.43 -1.04 14.21
CA GLN A 73 5.08 -2.43 14.44
C GLN A 73 4.49 -3.07 13.17
N SER A 74 3.60 -2.36 12.48
CA SER A 74 3.04 -2.80 11.20
C SER A 74 4.11 -3.02 10.13
N PHE A 75 5.14 -2.16 10.08
CA PHE A 75 6.29 -2.37 9.19
C PHE A 75 7.08 -3.63 9.57
N VAL A 76 7.36 -3.83 10.85
CA VAL A 76 8.07 -5.02 11.36
C VAL A 76 7.30 -6.29 10.96
N GLU A 77 6.01 -6.33 11.23
CA GLU A 77 5.14 -7.46 10.88
C GLU A 77 5.13 -7.71 9.36
N ALA A 78 5.04 -6.65 8.55
CA ALA A 78 5.10 -6.77 7.09
C ALA A 78 6.42 -7.39 6.59
N VAL A 79 7.55 -7.11 7.26
CA VAL A 79 8.84 -7.70 6.92
C VAL A 79 8.89 -9.17 7.34
N TYR A 80 8.37 -9.51 8.52
CA TYR A 80 8.37 -10.91 9.01
C TYR A 80 7.38 -11.81 8.26
N ASP A 81 6.23 -11.27 7.84
CA ASP A 81 5.23 -12.01 7.07
C ASP A 81 5.73 -12.37 5.66
N ARG A 82 6.84 -11.77 5.24
CA ARG A 82 7.50 -12.07 3.98
C ARG A 82 8.84 -12.76 4.27
N GLU A 83 9.01 -13.93 3.71
CA GLU A 83 10.30 -14.66 3.73
C GLU A 83 11.39 -13.88 2.97
N ASP A 84 10.97 -12.89 2.19
CA ASP A 84 11.83 -11.97 1.43
C ASP A 84 12.47 -10.93 2.35
N HIS A 85 13.58 -10.39 1.91
CA HIS A 85 14.30 -9.35 2.61
C HIS A 85 13.49 -8.06 2.73
N ALA A 86 13.72 -7.30 3.79
CA ALA A 86 13.15 -5.97 3.97
C ALA A 86 13.44 -5.07 2.75
N PRO A 87 12.54 -4.14 2.39
CA PRO A 87 12.74 -3.26 1.25
C PRO A 87 13.95 -2.36 1.48
N ARG A 88 14.65 -2.01 0.42
CA ARG A 88 15.76 -1.06 0.50
C ARG A 88 15.28 0.35 0.83
N PHE A 89 14.09 0.72 0.36
CA PHE A 89 13.49 2.04 0.53
C PHE A 89 12.05 1.93 1.02
N LEU A 90 11.68 2.81 1.96
CA LEU A 90 10.31 3.01 2.39
C LEU A 90 9.93 4.48 2.17
N ILE A 91 8.99 4.72 1.28
CA ILE A 91 8.42 6.05 1.01
C ILE A 91 7.27 6.29 1.98
N HIS A 92 7.25 7.47 2.58
CA HIS A 92 6.13 7.95 3.39
C HIS A 92 5.99 9.47 3.26
N ASP A 93 4.87 10.01 3.65
CA ASP A 93 4.63 11.45 3.68
C ASP A 93 5.38 12.14 4.84
N ARG A 94 5.05 13.41 5.07
CA ARG A 94 5.66 14.24 6.12
C ARG A 94 4.89 14.23 7.43
N ASP A 95 3.96 13.30 7.62
CA ASP A 95 3.23 13.22 8.87
C ASP A 95 4.20 13.00 10.05
N SER A 96 3.90 13.67 11.16
CA SER A 96 4.65 13.58 12.41
C SER A 96 4.67 12.18 13.01
N ILE A 97 3.71 11.33 12.65
CA ILE A 97 3.65 9.91 13.03
C ILE A 97 4.94 9.18 12.60
N TYR A 98 5.54 9.57 11.46
CA TYR A 98 6.81 8.98 11.00
C TYR A 98 8.02 9.64 11.66
N GLY A 99 7.95 9.86 12.97
CA GLY A 99 8.99 10.49 13.79
C GLY A 99 10.30 9.71 13.88
N ALA A 100 11.17 10.14 14.79
CA ALA A 100 12.51 9.56 14.94
C ALA A 100 12.48 8.07 15.30
N ASP A 101 11.52 7.65 16.14
CA ASP A 101 11.40 6.26 16.61
C ASP A 101 10.96 5.32 15.50
N PHE A 102 9.99 5.75 14.67
CA PHE A 102 9.60 5.01 13.47
C PHE A 102 10.81 4.79 12.55
N ARG A 103 11.51 5.88 12.19
CA ARG A 103 12.67 5.82 11.29
C ARG A 103 13.81 4.98 11.85
N ARG A 104 14.02 5.01 13.17
CA ARG A 104 15.04 4.19 13.85
C ARG A 104 14.72 2.69 13.70
N ARG A 105 13.47 2.29 13.94
CA ARG A 105 13.03 0.90 13.77
C ARG A 105 13.17 0.43 12.33
N VAL A 106 12.66 1.21 11.36
CA VAL A 106 12.76 0.89 9.94
C VAL A 106 14.23 0.75 9.52
N LYS A 107 15.10 1.65 9.99
CA LYS A 107 16.54 1.59 9.74
C LYS A 107 17.20 0.32 10.32
N GLY A 108 16.69 -0.20 11.43
CA GLY A 108 17.17 -1.46 12.04
C GLY A 108 17.05 -2.67 11.10
N PHE A 109 16.17 -2.64 10.13
CA PHE A 109 16.03 -3.65 9.07
C PHE A 109 16.83 -3.33 7.80
N GLY A 110 17.74 -2.35 7.84
CA GLY A 110 18.50 -1.92 6.65
C GLY A 110 17.70 -1.05 5.67
N THR A 111 16.46 -0.72 5.98
CA THR A 111 15.58 0.07 5.12
C THR A 111 15.82 1.57 5.30
N ARG A 112 15.93 2.30 4.20
CA ARG A 112 16.05 3.76 4.19
C ARG A 112 14.69 4.41 4.00
N CYS A 113 14.25 5.22 4.97
CA CYS A 113 13.07 6.06 4.83
C CYS A 113 13.32 7.19 3.83
N LEU A 114 12.38 7.39 2.93
CA LEU A 114 12.34 8.46 1.94
C LEU A 114 11.08 9.29 2.15
N VAL A 115 11.26 10.51 2.61
CA VAL A 115 10.15 11.44 2.81
C VAL A 115 9.77 12.07 1.48
N THR A 116 8.49 12.10 1.15
CA THR A 116 8.00 12.72 -0.09
C THR A 116 8.42 14.20 -0.15
N PRO A 117 8.90 14.69 -1.32
CA PRO A 117 9.27 16.09 -1.46
C PRO A 117 8.07 17.01 -1.24
N PRO A 118 8.28 18.26 -0.74
CA PRO A 118 7.20 19.23 -0.63
C PRO A 118 6.57 19.51 -1.99
N ARG A 119 5.27 19.64 -2.06
CA ARG A 119 4.52 19.94 -3.28
C ARG A 119 4.75 18.95 -4.43
N ALA A 120 5.07 17.70 -4.10
CA ALA A 120 5.20 16.62 -5.08
C ALA A 120 4.10 15.56 -4.84
N PRO A 121 2.82 15.84 -5.20
CA PRO A 121 1.72 14.93 -4.96
C PRO A 121 1.92 13.56 -5.62
N GLN A 122 2.67 13.51 -6.71
CA GLN A 122 2.98 12.24 -7.39
C GLN A 122 4.01 11.36 -6.65
N ALA A 123 4.60 11.86 -5.57
CA ALA A 123 5.66 11.13 -4.88
C ALA A 123 5.14 9.86 -4.17
N ASN A 124 3.88 9.84 -3.73
CA ASN A 124 3.21 8.69 -3.15
C ASN A 124 1.99 8.22 -3.98
N ALA A 125 1.96 8.57 -5.27
CA ALA A 125 0.82 8.30 -6.16
C ALA A 125 0.39 6.82 -6.22
N PHE A 126 1.27 5.90 -5.88
CA PHE A 126 0.94 4.48 -5.84
C PHE A 126 0.07 4.13 -4.64
N CYS A 127 0.43 4.59 -3.43
CA CYS A 127 -0.40 4.44 -2.24
C CYS A 127 -1.73 5.18 -2.40
N GLU A 128 -1.71 6.43 -2.85
CA GLU A 128 -2.92 7.21 -3.10
C GLU A 128 -3.89 6.50 -4.05
N ARG A 129 -3.36 5.86 -5.10
CA ARG A 129 -4.18 5.08 -6.04
C ARG A 129 -4.79 3.85 -5.39
N VAL A 130 -4.03 3.12 -4.58
CA VAL A 130 -4.54 1.95 -3.85
C VAL A 130 -5.59 2.39 -2.86
N ILE A 131 -5.34 3.44 -2.07
CA ILE A 131 -6.30 4.00 -1.12
C ILE A 131 -7.58 4.45 -1.84
N GLY A 132 -7.44 5.16 -2.98
CA GLY A 132 -8.57 5.55 -3.80
C GLY A 132 -9.38 4.36 -4.32
N THR A 133 -8.73 3.25 -4.64
CA THR A 133 -9.37 2.00 -5.02
C THR A 133 -10.09 1.36 -3.83
N LEU A 134 -9.44 1.27 -2.66
CA LEU A 134 -10.05 0.75 -1.43
C LEU A 134 -11.30 1.55 -1.03
N ARG A 135 -11.29 2.87 -1.22
CA ARG A 135 -12.47 3.71 -0.97
C ARG A 135 -13.59 3.39 -1.95
N ARG A 136 -13.37 3.65 -3.24
CA ARG A 136 -14.42 3.56 -4.28
C ARG A 136 -14.99 2.15 -4.45
N ASP A 137 -14.12 1.16 -4.46
CA ASP A 137 -14.52 -0.21 -4.79
C ASP A 137 -14.97 -1.00 -3.54
N CYS A 138 -14.70 -0.50 -2.32
CA CYS A 138 -15.00 -1.21 -1.09
C CYS A 138 -15.72 -0.31 -0.06
N LEU A 139 -15.02 0.65 0.55
CA LEU A 139 -15.51 1.36 1.73
C LEU A 139 -16.71 2.28 1.46
N ASP A 140 -16.80 2.89 0.29
CA ASP A 140 -17.93 3.76 -0.08
C ASP A 140 -19.23 2.96 -0.31
N ASN A 141 -19.14 1.63 -0.37
CA ASN A 141 -20.26 0.73 -0.62
C ASN A 141 -20.66 -0.11 0.62
N VAL A 142 -20.00 0.10 1.76
CA VAL A 142 -20.21 -0.70 2.98
C VAL A 142 -20.31 0.20 4.21
N LEU A 143 -21.31 -0.03 5.04
CA LEU A 143 -21.41 0.65 6.34
C LEU A 143 -20.47 -0.03 7.35
N VAL A 144 -19.42 0.66 7.72
CA VAL A 144 -18.45 0.20 8.71
C VAL A 144 -19.02 0.39 10.12
N LEU A 145 -19.01 -0.67 10.93
CA LEU A 145 -19.58 -0.64 12.30
C LEU A 145 -18.51 -0.25 13.34
N ASP A 146 -17.35 -0.91 13.28
CA ASP A 146 -16.23 -0.77 14.21
C ASP A 146 -14.89 -1.13 13.49
N ASP A 147 -13.79 -1.13 14.23
CA ASP A 147 -12.45 -1.42 13.73
C ASP A 147 -12.30 -2.88 13.28
N LEU A 148 -12.83 -3.85 14.02
CA LEU A 148 -12.78 -5.27 13.64
C LEU A 148 -13.58 -5.53 12.35
N HIS A 149 -14.72 -4.86 12.20
CA HIS A 149 -15.52 -4.93 10.99
C HIS A 149 -14.76 -4.32 9.80
N ALA A 150 -14.15 -3.15 10.00
CA ALA A 150 -13.30 -2.51 8.97
C ALA A 150 -12.15 -3.42 8.54
N GLU A 151 -11.44 -4.03 9.49
CA GLU A 151 -10.34 -4.96 9.18
C GLU A 151 -10.81 -6.17 8.38
N ARG A 152 -11.94 -6.76 8.77
CA ARG A 152 -12.50 -7.92 8.07
C ARG A 152 -12.85 -7.59 6.62
N ILE A 153 -13.56 -6.46 6.41
CA ILE A 153 -13.94 -5.98 5.07
C ILE A 153 -12.71 -5.72 4.21
N LEU A 154 -11.76 -4.97 4.73
CA LEU A 154 -10.55 -4.62 4.00
C LEU A 154 -9.67 -5.84 3.70
N ARG A 155 -9.58 -6.79 4.62
CA ARG A 155 -8.84 -8.05 4.42
C ARG A 155 -9.48 -8.90 3.31
N GLU A 156 -10.81 -8.99 3.28
CA GLU A 156 -11.53 -9.70 2.23
C GLU A 156 -11.33 -9.01 0.87
N TYR A 157 -11.44 -7.68 0.83
CA TYR A 157 -11.23 -6.92 -0.39
C TYR A 157 -9.77 -7.02 -0.89
N ILE A 158 -8.77 -6.98 -0.03
CA ILE A 158 -7.36 -7.10 -0.42
C ILE A 158 -7.07 -8.45 -1.07
N ARG A 159 -7.65 -9.53 -0.56
CA ARG A 159 -7.53 -10.84 -1.22
C ARG A 159 -8.08 -10.80 -2.65
N TYR A 160 -9.23 -10.18 -2.84
CA TYR A 160 -9.80 -9.97 -4.17
C TYR A 160 -8.93 -9.06 -5.03
N TYR A 161 -8.44 -7.96 -4.47
CA TYR A 161 -7.53 -7.02 -5.13
C TYR A 161 -6.25 -7.70 -5.63
N HIS A 162 -5.65 -8.57 -4.84
CA HIS A 162 -4.46 -9.33 -5.21
C HIS A 162 -4.72 -10.38 -6.29
N GLY A 163 -5.90 -10.96 -6.32
CA GLY A 163 -6.27 -11.98 -7.32
C GLY A 163 -6.74 -11.42 -8.67
N ARG A 164 -7.05 -10.12 -8.74
CA ARG A 164 -7.56 -9.50 -9.98
C ARG A 164 -6.43 -9.01 -10.89
N PRO A 165 -6.62 -9.00 -12.23
CA PRO A 165 -5.65 -8.44 -13.17
C PRO A 165 -5.44 -6.93 -12.98
N HIS A 166 -4.19 -6.48 -13.00
CA HIS A 166 -3.81 -5.07 -12.90
C HIS A 166 -3.18 -4.56 -14.19
N ARG A 167 -3.69 -3.43 -14.72
CA ARG A 167 -3.12 -2.81 -15.94
C ARG A 167 -1.63 -2.47 -15.77
N GLY A 168 -1.22 -2.00 -14.60
CA GLY A 168 0.17 -1.67 -14.28
C GLY A 168 1.11 -2.87 -14.22
N LEU A 169 0.57 -4.10 -14.15
CA LEU A 169 1.29 -5.37 -14.18
C LEU A 169 1.02 -6.15 -15.47
N ARG A 170 0.74 -5.47 -16.58
CA ARG A 170 0.43 -6.11 -17.88
C ARG A 170 -0.72 -7.12 -17.77
N MET A 171 -1.75 -6.77 -17.04
CA MET A 171 -2.92 -7.62 -16.76
C MET A 171 -2.61 -8.87 -15.92
N GLN A 172 -1.48 -8.90 -15.23
CA GLN A 172 -1.20 -9.93 -14.24
C GLN A 172 -1.72 -9.52 -12.86
N PRO A 173 -2.14 -10.47 -12.01
CA PRO A 173 -2.47 -10.20 -10.64
C PRO A 173 -1.20 -9.94 -9.81
N PRO A 174 -1.24 -9.10 -8.76
CA PRO A 174 -0.12 -8.85 -7.87
C PRO A 174 0.47 -10.13 -7.26
N ASP A 175 -0.36 -11.09 -6.94
CA ASP A 175 -0.01 -12.34 -6.26
C ASP A 175 0.40 -13.47 -7.22
N GLY A 176 0.69 -13.13 -8.47
CA GLY A 176 1.17 -14.10 -9.46
C GLY A 176 0.25 -15.31 -9.62
N ALA A 177 -1.06 -15.13 -9.54
CA ALA A 177 -2.08 -16.18 -9.65
C ALA A 177 -2.18 -17.14 -8.44
N ARG A 178 -1.52 -16.89 -7.31
CA ARG A 178 -1.64 -17.75 -6.10
C ARG A 178 -3.07 -17.91 -5.59
N TRP A 179 -3.94 -16.96 -5.87
CA TRP A 179 -5.35 -16.94 -5.44
C TRP A 179 -6.35 -17.35 -6.52
N LEU A 180 -5.91 -17.46 -7.75
CA LEU A 180 -6.72 -18.06 -8.80
C LEU A 180 -6.59 -19.58 -8.66
N PRO A 181 -7.69 -20.34 -8.62
CA PRO A 181 -7.58 -21.78 -8.79
C PRO A 181 -6.80 -22.03 -10.09
N PRO A 182 -5.97 -23.08 -10.15
CA PRO A 182 -5.17 -23.36 -11.33
C PRO A 182 -6.09 -23.37 -12.55
N VAL A 183 -5.72 -22.59 -13.59
CA VAL A 183 -6.41 -22.60 -14.86
C VAL A 183 -6.21 -24.00 -15.47
N ARG A 184 -7.14 -24.89 -15.22
CA ARG A 184 -7.20 -26.15 -15.98
C ARG A 184 -7.81 -25.84 -17.35
N PRO A 185 -7.32 -26.46 -18.42
CA PRO A 185 -7.98 -26.34 -19.73
C PRO A 185 -9.44 -26.77 -19.56
N VAL A 186 -10.36 -25.86 -19.79
CA VAL A 186 -11.78 -26.07 -19.52
C VAL A 186 -12.46 -26.67 -20.72
N PRO A 187 -13.20 -27.76 -20.56
CA PRO A 187 -14.33 -28.00 -21.46
C PRO A 187 -15.35 -26.88 -21.27
N ALA A 188 -15.98 -26.42 -22.33
CA ALA A 188 -16.79 -25.20 -22.44
C ALA A 188 -18.02 -25.08 -21.48
N LYS A 189 -18.03 -25.76 -20.35
CA LYS A 189 -19.11 -25.76 -19.36
C LYS A 189 -18.50 -25.59 -17.95
N GLY A 190 -18.63 -24.41 -17.38
CA GLY A 190 -18.45 -24.23 -15.96
C GLY A 190 -17.59 -23.03 -15.52
N VAL A 191 -17.97 -21.80 -15.93
CA VAL A 191 -17.49 -20.62 -15.20
C VAL A 191 -18.23 -20.58 -13.87
N CYS A 192 -17.50 -20.70 -12.77
CA CYS A 192 -18.04 -20.46 -11.43
C CYS A 192 -17.67 -19.04 -10.96
N SER A 193 -18.57 -18.42 -10.22
CA SER A 193 -18.31 -17.14 -9.57
C SER A 193 -18.36 -17.32 -8.06
N ARG A 194 -17.46 -16.62 -7.38
CA ARG A 194 -17.47 -16.51 -5.91
C ARG A 194 -17.75 -15.07 -5.54
N SER A 195 -18.79 -14.85 -4.77
CA SER A 195 -19.12 -13.54 -4.22
C SER A 195 -18.03 -13.06 -3.25
N VAL A 196 -17.73 -11.78 -3.31
CA VAL A 196 -16.81 -11.06 -2.43
C VAL A 196 -17.56 -9.86 -1.86
N LEU A 197 -17.42 -9.61 -0.57
CA LEU A 197 -18.12 -8.56 0.16
C LEU A 197 -19.66 -8.66 -0.02
N GLY A 198 -20.22 -9.84 0.25
CA GLY A 198 -21.66 -10.04 0.15
C GLY A 198 -22.24 -9.91 -1.25
N GLY A 199 -21.42 -9.99 -2.30
CA GLY A 199 -21.85 -9.87 -3.69
C GLY A 199 -21.54 -8.52 -4.33
N LEU A 200 -20.88 -7.61 -3.62
CA LEU A 200 -20.39 -6.34 -4.20
C LEU A 200 -19.41 -6.58 -5.34
N HIS A 201 -18.60 -7.63 -5.23
CA HIS A 201 -17.72 -8.11 -6.30
C HIS A 201 -17.87 -9.60 -6.52
N HIS A 202 -17.40 -10.08 -7.66
CA HIS A 202 -17.33 -11.49 -7.99
C HIS A 202 -15.94 -11.84 -8.52
N ALA A 203 -15.34 -12.89 -7.94
CA ALA A 203 -14.17 -13.53 -8.49
C ALA A 203 -14.62 -14.70 -9.36
N TYR A 204 -14.23 -14.68 -10.63
CA TYR A 204 -14.57 -15.72 -11.58
C TYR A 204 -13.43 -16.71 -11.70
N GLY A 205 -13.78 -17.98 -11.73
CA GLY A 205 -12.87 -19.10 -11.92
C GLY A 205 -13.54 -20.17 -12.78
N ILE A 206 -12.76 -21.20 -13.05
CA ILE A 206 -13.24 -22.33 -13.81
C ILE A 206 -13.52 -23.45 -12.83
N ALA A 207 -14.70 -24.06 -12.89
CA ALA A 207 -15.04 -25.20 -12.07
C ALA A 207 -14.08 -26.36 -12.38
N ALA A 208 -13.56 -27.00 -11.29
CA ALA A 208 -12.71 -28.16 -11.40
C ALA A 208 -13.50 -29.41 -11.82
#